data_f7f24d6a2771d1d7745be585cff8e6ec
#
_entry.id   f7f24d6a2771d1d7745be585cff8e6ec
#
_cell.length_a   1.000
_cell.length_b   1.000
_cell.length_c   1.000
_cell.angle_alpha   90.00
_cell.angle_beta   90.00
_cell.angle_gamma   90.00
#
_symmetry.space_group_name_H-M   'P 1'
#
loop_
_entity.id
_entity.type
_entity.pdbx_description
1 polymer ?
#
loop_
_entity_poly.entity_id
_entity_poly.type
_entity_poly.pdbx_seq_one_letter_code
_entity_poly.pdbx_strand_id
1 'polypeptide(L)'
;MQLRHLQVVHRHGDRTPLTPLADKEYWAGVIPSQGELDRLAVGTTVVRTDAANAPHPAAGDGVFGTLSLRGVEMMRVGGLRLREQYPDFIPPSPSPESVRVHCTDFPRTLQSVQALLQGLFPAGHATTVEIDATRTEQMIPDAVPRVSREQEELESAVLRSEAVLRHASEVEPLRQRYSEVLLQEGTLDPSAFKMAGVGAGDEAGTVLSWNKLAEVLKCLQAYGRLPAGLSDDDVKQASGAGAHRWTALMRERRLAQLAMGRMASSIVASARAAALDDGSAERLVLWSGHDSTLFGLLAVFELDAPAAWPPYGSQLHVELLEEKVGTEARPRGFYLRFSLNGESLRCALVDAAAPTPLLALDAAAHAAIEWEQTCAAAV
;
A
#
# COMPACT_ATOMS: atom_id res chain seq x y z
N MET A 1 9.65 24.38 -12.34
CA MET A 1 9.87 23.59 -11.14
C MET A 1 11.04 22.65 -11.35
N GLN A 2 11.81 22.38 -10.30
CA GLN A 2 12.91 21.41 -10.26
C GLN A 2 12.58 20.35 -9.21
N LEU A 3 12.74 19.07 -9.54
CA LEU A 3 12.58 17.96 -8.59
C LEU A 3 13.75 17.94 -7.62
N ARG A 4 13.46 17.95 -6.31
CA ARG A 4 14.44 17.94 -5.22
C ARG A 4 14.44 16.63 -4.46
N HIS A 5 13.29 16.01 -4.30
CA HIS A 5 13.10 14.77 -3.53
C HIS A 5 11.94 13.98 -4.10
N LEU A 6 12.07 12.66 -4.12
CA LEU A 6 11.05 11.74 -4.60
C LEU A 6 10.76 10.69 -3.54
N GLN A 7 9.51 10.54 -3.16
CA GLN A 7 9.06 9.40 -2.36
C GLN A 7 8.10 8.55 -3.17
N VAL A 8 8.29 7.24 -3.13
CA VAL A 8 7.43 6.27 -3.82
C VAL A 8 6.86 5.31 -2.79
N VAL A 9 5.56 5.41 -2.56
CA VAL A 9 4.82 4.45 -1.74
C VAL A 9 4.20 3.42 -2.66
N HIS A 10 4.53 2.15 -2.50
CA HIS A 10 4.01 1.13 -3.39
C HIS A 10 3.33 -0.03 -2.64
N ARG A 11 2.28 -0.57 -3.25
CA ARG A 11 1.71 -1.85 -2.88
C ARG A 11 2.65 -2.97 -3.30
N HIS A 12 2.74 -4.05 -2.52
CA HIS A 12 3.44 -5.27 -2.93
C HIS A 12 2.95 -5.80 -4.29
N GLY A 13 3.76 -6.59 -4.96
CA GLY A 13 3.43 -7.26 -6.22
C GLY A 13 2.35 -8.32 -6.08
N ASP A 14 2.04 -8.97 -7.21
CA ASP A 14 1.12 -10.10 -7.26
C ASP A 14 1.56 -11.20 -6.28
N ARG A 15 0.60 -11.90 -5.70
CA ARG A 15 0.81 -12.93 -4.68
C ARG A 15 -0.21 -14.04 -4.77
N THR A 16 0.09 -15.15 -4.14
CA THR A 16 -0.89 -16.20 -3.89
C THR A 16 -2.01 -15.70 -2.97
N PRO A 17 -3.21 -16.26 -3.00
CA PRO A 17 -4.30 -15.87 -2.13
C PRO A 17 -3.89 -15.88 -0.64
N LEU A 18 -4.43 -14.96 0.17
CA LEU A 18 -4.36 -15.06 1.64
C LEU A 18 -5.29 -16.15 2.16
N THR A 19 -6.44 -16.30 1.48
CA THR A 19 -7.43 -17.31 1.80
C THR A 19 -6.96 -18.63 1.21
N PRO A 20 -6.80 -19.71 2.00
CA PRO A 20 -6.37 -21.01 1.49
C PRO A 20 -7.32 -21.57 0.43
N LEU A 21 -6.75 -22.02 -0.68
CA LEU A 21 -7.44 -22.68 -1.77
C LEU A 21 -7.07 -24.17 -1.82
N ALA A 22 -7.95 -24.99 -2.40
CA ALA A 22 -7.81 -26.45 -2.38
C ALA A 22 -6.56 -26.96 -3.13
N ASP A 23 -6.21 -26.32 -4.27
CA ASP A 23 -5.07 -26.72 -5.09
C ASP A 23 -3.75 -26.10 -4.60
N LYS A 24 -3.34 -26.50 -3.39
CA LYS A 24 -2.14 -25.98 -2.74
C LYS A 24 -0.86 -26.24 -3.56
N GLU A 25 -0.77 -27.39 -4.23
CA GLU A 25 0.40 -27.76 -5.02
C GLU A 25 0.59 -26.80 -6.20
N TYR A 26 -0.49 -26.42 -6.87
CA TYR A 26 -0.44 -25.38 -7.92
C TYR A 26 0.09 -24.06 -7.37
N TRP A 27 -0.45 -23.61 -6.24
CA TRP A 27 -0.04 -22.33 -5.64
C TRP A 27 1.39 -22.36 -5.11
N ALA A 28 1.88 -23.52 -4.66
CA ALA A 28 3.29 -23.72 -4.32
C ALA A 28 4.20 -23.64 -5.56
N GLY A 29 3.71 -24.01 -6.73
CA GLY A 29 4.46 -23.96 -7.98
C GLY A 29 4.62 -22.55 -8.58
N VAL A 30 3.85 -21.54 -8.09
CA VAL A 30 3.91 -20.16 -8.63
C VAL A 30 4.68 -19.19 -7.73
N ILE A 31 5.19 -19.63 -6.58
CA ILE A 31 6.00 -18.82 -5.67
C ILE A 31 7.49 -19.00 -5.96
N PRO A 32 8.34 -18.01 -5.63
CA PRO A 32 9.80 -18.13 -5.77
C PRO A 32 10.37 -19.28 -4.93
N SER A 33 11.31 -20.02 -5.52
CA SER A 33 12.15 -20.96 -4.80
C SER A 33 13.10 -20.23 -3.82
N GLN A 34 13.66 -20.95 -2.83
CA GLN A 34 14.63 -20.36 -1.91
C GLN A 34 15.82 -19.75 -2.65
N GLY A 35 16.35 -20.40 -3.69
CA GLY A 35 17.46 -19.86 -4.48
C GLY A 35 17.10 -18.59 -5.26
N GLU A 36 15.83 -18.37 -5.63
CA GLU A 36 15.35 -17.11 -6.21
C GLU A 36 15.23 -16.04 -5.16
N LEU A 37 14.73 -16.37 -3.96
CA LEU A 37 14.67 -15.44 -2.83
C LEU A 37 16.07 -15.00 -2.39
N ASP A 38 17.04 -15.91 -2.33
CA ASP A 38 18.43 -15.59 -2.00
C ASP A 38 19.02 -14.61 -3.03
N ARG A 39 18.75 -14.82 -4.33
CA ARG A 39 19.16 -13.87 -5.39
C ARG A 39 18.46 -12.52 -5.28
N LEU A 40 17.20 -12.52 -4.85
CA LEU A 40 16.42 -11.31 -4.67
C LEU A 40 16.97 -10.46 -3.52
N ALA A 41 17.45 -11.09 -2.46
CA ALA A 41 18.02 -10.45 -1.28
C ALA A 41 19.43 -9.87 -1.50
N VAL A 42 20.12 -10.24 -2.60
CA VAL A 42 21.47 -9.75 -2.87
C VAL A 42 21.50 -8.23 -2.91
N GLY A 43 22.49 -7.64 -2.21
CA GLY A 43 22.66 -6.19 -2.13
C GLY A 43 21.68 -5.47 -1.18
N THR A 44 20.96 -6.21 -0.33
CA THR A 44 20.07 -5.63 0.68
C THR A 44 20.34 -6.22 2.08
N THR A 45 20.11 -5.40 3.12
CA THR A 45 20.02 -5.85 4.52
C THR A 45 18.71 -5.36 5.12
N VAL A 46 18.18 -6.12 6.09
CA VAL A 46 16.88 -5.79 6.71
C VAL A 46 17.08 -5.49 8.18
N VAL A 47 16.62 -4.33 8.61
CA VAL A 47 16.58 -3.91 10.03
C VAL A 47 15.17 -4.11 10.57
N ARG A 48 15.05 -4.78 11.71
CA ARG A 48 13.80 -5.04 12.43
C ARG A 48 13.88 -4.53 13.87
N THR A 49 12.71 -4.25 14.46
CA THR A 49 12.62 -3.78 15.85
C THR A 49 13.15 -4.82 16.83
N ASP A 50 12.92 -6.12 16.55
CA ASP A 50 13.42 -7.24 17.33
C ASP A 50 14.25 -8.16 16.44
N ALA A 51 15.56 -8.20 16.68
CA ALA A 51 16.48 -9.09 15.97
C ALA A 51 16.16 -10.60 16.16
N ALA A 52 15.32 -10.95 17.15
CA ALA A 52 14.88 -12.32 17.45
C ALA A 52 13.55 -12.67 16.77
N ASN A 53 12.82 -11.70 16.22
CA ASN A 53 11.53 -11.98 15.60
C ASN A 53 11.70 -12.29 14.12
N ALA A 54 11.24 -13.49 13.76
CA ALA A 54 10.99 -13.83 12.38
C ALA A 54 10.05 -12.79 11.75
N PRO A 55 10.15 -12.53 10.43
CA PRO A 55 9.21 -11.65 9.72
C PRO A 55 7.78 -12.07 10.07
N HIS A 56 6.87 -11.09 10.11
CA HIS A 56 5.45 -11.34 10.37
C HIS A 56 5.00 -12.57 9.56
N PRO A 57 4.50 -13.62 10.20
CA PRO A 57 4.28 -14.87 9.48
C PRO A 57 3.37 -14.61 8.28
N ALA A 58 3.80 -15.10 7.12
CA ALA A 58 2.88 -15.26 6.00
C ALA A 58 1.67 -16.04 6.54
N ALA A 59 0.45 -15.65 6.18
CA ALA A 59 -0.74 -16.36 6.65
C ALA A 59 -0.61 -17.84 6.24
N GLY A 60 -0.57 -18.74 7.20
CA GLY A 60 -0.54 -20.18 6.97
C GLY A 60 0.87 -20.78 6.77
N ASP A 61 0.97 -21.77 5.91
CA ASP A 61 2.09 -22.70 5.72
C ASP A 61 3.19 -22.24 4.74
N GLY A 62 3.29 -20.94 4.46
CA GLY A 62 4.27 -20.35 3.56
C GLY A 62 3.88 -20.35 2.08
N VAL A 63 2.78 -21.00 1.69
CA VAL A 63 2.28 -20.99 0.30
C VAL A 63 1.33 -19.80 0.07
N PHE A 64 0.39 -19.60 0.97
CA PHE A 64 -0.65 -18.58 0.84
C PHE A 64 -0.21 -17.22 1.40
N GLY A 65 -0.56 -16.14 0.68
CA GLY A 65 -0.16 -14.78 1.02
C GLY A 65 1.29 -14.42 0.64
N THR A 66 1.97 -15.30 -0.10
CA THR A 66 3.36 -15.18 -0.50
C THR A 66 3.48 -14.52 -1.86
N LEU A 67 4.47 -13.65 -2.06
CA LEU A 67 4.74 -13.01 -3.35
C LEU A 67 4.96 -14.09 -4.42
N SER A 68 4.31 -13.94 -5.57
CA SER A 68 4.45 -14.88 -6.68
C SER A 68 5.64 -14.53 -7.58
N LEU A 69 6.08 -15.45 -8.42
CA LEU A 69 7.06 -15.18 -9.48
C LEU A 69 6.60 -14.04 -10.40
N ARG A 70 5.29 -13.99 -10.72
CA ARG A 70 4.69 -12.88 -11.44
C ARG A 70 4.81 -11.57 -10.67
N GLY A 71 4.64 -11.59 -9.34
CA GLY A 71 4.82 -10.43 -8.48
C GLY A 71 6.25 -9.93 -8.44
N VAL A 72 7.22 -10.83 -8.40
CA VAL A 72 8.65 -10.47 -8.50
C VAL A 72 8.93 -9.73 -9.81
N GLU A 73 8.50 -10.29 -10.94
CA GLU A 73 8.72 -9.65 -12.25
C GLU A 73 7.95 -8.33 -12.38
N MET A 74 6.70 -8.26 -11.89
CA MET A 74 5.91 -7.03 -11.84
C MET A 74 6.67 -5.91 -11.13
N MET A 75 7.25 -6.19 -9.97
CA MET A 75 7.98 -5.19 -9.17
C MET A 75 9.30 -4.81 -9.82
N ARG A 76 10.02 -5.77 -10.41
CA ARG A 76 11.24 -5.51 -11.17
C ARG A 76 10.97 -4.56 -12.35
N VAL A 77 9.92 -4.83 -13.13
CA VAL A 77 9.47 -3.95 -14.23
C VAL A 77 9.03 -2.58 -13.69
N GLY A 78 8.36 -2.53 -12.53
CA GLY A 78 8.03 -1.29 -11.83
C GLY A 78 9.25 -0.43 -11.52
N GLY A 79 10.35 -1.06 -11.07
CA GLY A 79 11.64 -0.39 -10.82
C GLY A 79 12.29 0.15 -12.10
N LEU A 80 12.26 -0.63 -13.20
CA LEU A 80 12.75 -0.16 -14.51
C LEU A 80 11.98 1.08 -14.99
N ARG A 81 10.64 1.04 -14.93
CA ARG A 81 9.80 2.18 -15.32
C ARG A 81 10.05 3.42 -14.46
N LEU A 82 10.27 3.23 -13.15
CA LEU A 82 10.60 4.33 -12.26
C LEU A 82 11.94 4.98 -12.67
N ARG A 83 12.94 4.19 -13.01
CA ARG A 83 14.22 4.70 -13.54
C ARG A 83 14.04 5.45 -14.86
N GLU A 84 13.24 4.92 -15.78
CA GLU A 84 12.93 5.56 -17.06
C GLU A 84 12.17 6.89 -16.89
N GLN A 85 11.31 6.98 -15.88
CA GLN A 85 10.55 8.21 -15.57
C GLN A 85 11.42 9.30 -14.96
N TYR A 86 12.48 8.95 -14.21
CA TYR A 86 13.36 9.88 -13.51
C TYR A 86 14.84 9.65 -13.81
N PRO A 87 15.26 9.65 -15.10
CA PRO A 87 16.59 9.20 -15.53
C PRO A 87 17.73 10.06 -14.98
N ASP A 88 17.53 11.38 -14.90
CA ASP A 88 18.54 12.34 -14.41
C ASP A 88 18.48 12.52 -12.89
N PHE A 89 17.44 12.03 -12.24
CA PHE A 89 17.22 12.20 -10.81
C PHE A 89 17.67 10.99 -9.99
N ILE A 90 17.34 9.79 -10.44
CA ILE A 90 17.72 8.54 -9.75
C ILE A 90 19.20 8.27 -10.03
N PRO A 91 20.04 8.11 -8.99
CA PRO A 91 21.47 7.86 -9.21
C PRO A 91 21.69 6.52 -9.93
N PRO A 92 22.81 6.35 -10.65
CA PRO A 92 23.11 5.11 -11.37
C PRO A 92 23.31 3.92 -10.44
N SER A 93 23.73 4.16 -9.20
CA SER A 93 23.90 3.17 -8.14
C SER A 93 23.34 3.74 -6.83
N PRO A 94 22.72 2.92 -5.96
CA PRO A 94 22.24 3.38 -4.67
C PRO A 94 23.43 3.69 -3.73
N SER A 95 23.22 4.67 -2.83
CA SER A 95 24.05 4.89 -1.67
C SER A 95 23.17 5.15 -0.46
N PRO A 96 23.64 4.91 0.78
CA PRO A 96 22.87 5.17 2.00
C PRO A 96 22.39 6.62 2.12
N GLU A 97 23.14 7.57 1.53
CA GLU A 97 22.81 8.99 1.54
C GLU A 97 21.76 9.34 0.47
N SER A 98 21.68 8.57 -0.61
CA SER A 98 20.82 8.90 -1.75
C SER A 98 19.49 8.13 -1.78
N VAL A 99 19.43 6.94 -1.17
CA VAL A 99 18.28 6.04 -1.22
C VAL A 99 17.98 5.49 0.17
N ARG A 100 16.79 5.75 0.66
CA ARG A 100 16.23 5.15 1.89
C ARG A 100 15.07 4.24 1.56
N VAL A 101 14.95 3.13 2.27
CA VAL A 101 13.88 2.15 2.07
C VAL A 101 13.19 1.83 3.38
N HIS A 102 11.89 2.02 3.44
CA HIS A 102 11.01 1.56 4.50
C HIS A 102 10.08 0.47 3.98
N CYS A 103 9.80 -0.52 4.82
CA CYS A 103 8.98 -1.66 4.46
C CYS A 103 8.13 -2.08 5.67
N THR A 104 6.92 -2.56 5.43
CA THR A 104 6.23 -3.35 6.45
C THR A 104 6.93 -4.70 6.60
N ASP A 105 7.01 -5.25 7.82
CA ASP A 105 7.70 -6.52 8.08
C ASP A 105 6.87 -7.75 7.67
N PHE A 106 6.53 -7.80 6.36
CA PHE A 106 5.88 -8.94 5.72
C PHE A 106 6.77 -9.47 4.59
N PRO A 107 6.92 -10.80 4.41
CA PRO A 107 7.75 -11.35 3.34
C PRO A 107 7.43 -10.77 1.97
N ARG A 108 6.14 -10.63 1.60
CA ARG A 108 5.71 -10.11 0.30
C ARG A 108 6.09 -8.65 0.04
N THR A 109 6.09 -7.79 1.05
CA THR A 109 6.48 -6.37 0.89
C THR A 109 7.98 -6.22 0.82
N LEU A 110 8.71 -6.98 1.65
CA LEU A 110 10.16 -7.06 1.61
C LEU A 110 10.66 -7.55 0.25
N GLN A 111 10.17 -8.69 -0.21
CA GLN A 111 10.53 -9.26 -1.52
C GLN A 111 10.14 -8.33 -2.68
N SER A 112 9.02 -7.61 -2.55
CA SER A 112 8.58 -6.63 -3.54
C SER A 112 9.54 -5.46 -3.68
N VAL A 113 10.01 -4.88 -2.57
CA VAL A 113 10.98 -3.77 -2.66
C VAL A 113 12.34 -4.25 -3.12
N GLN A 114 12.77 -5.46 -2.76
CA GLN A 114 14.00 -6.06 -3.29
C GLN A 114 13.93 -6.24 -4.81
N ALA A 115 12.81 -6.74 -5.34
CA ALA A 115 12.59 -6.85 -6.78
C ALA A 115 12.55 -5.48 -7.48
N LEU A 116 11.90 -4.48 -6.87
CA LEU A 116 11.86 -3.12 -7.37
C LEU A 116 13.27 -2.50 -7.44
N LEU A 117 14.09 -2.70 -6.40
CA LEU A 117 15.48 -2.25 -6.37
C LEU A 117 16.34 -2.88 -7.47
N GLN A 118 16.15 -4.17 -7.77
CA GLN A 118 16.84 -4.83 -8.89
C GLN A 118 16.48 -4.21 -10.25
N GLY A 119 15.23 -3.83 -10.44
CA GLY A 119 14.80 -3.10 -11.64
C GLY A 119 15.31 -1.66 -11.68
N LEU A 120 15.29 -1.00 -10.53
CA LEU A 120 15.73 0.38 -10.38
C LEU A 120 17.24 0.54 -10.57
N PHE A 121 18.03 -0.44 -10.18
CA PHE A 121 19.50 -0.47 -10.28
C PHE A 121 20.00 -1.73 -11.00
N PRO A 122 19.76 -1.86 -12.30
CA PRO A 122 20.01 -3.10 -13.06
C PRO A 122 21.51 -3.47 -13.16
N ALA A 123 22.41 -2.51 -12.98
CA ALA A 123 23.86 -2.78 -12.93
C ALA A 123 24.31 -3.40 -11.60
N GLY A 124 23.37 -3.66 -10.68
CA GLY A 124 23.65 -4.14 -9.33
C GLY A 124 23.96 -3.01 -8.36
N HIS A 125 24.23 -3.40 -7.10
CA HIS A 125 24.50 -2.45 -6.03
C HIS A 125 26.00 -2.45 -5.69
N ALA A 126 26.64 -1.29 -5.82
CA ALA A 126 28.00 -1.09 -5.33
C ALA A 126 28.07 -1.09 -3.79
N THR A 127 26.95 -0.73 -3.14
CA THR A 127 26.76 -0.69 -1.69
C THR A 127 25.48 -1.41 -1.32
N THR A 128 25.44 -1.99 -0.12
CA THR A 128 24.25 -2.63 0.42
C THR A 128 23.19 -1.59 0.76
N VAL A 129 21.95 -1.80 0.31
CA VAL A 129 20.79 -0.98 0.67
C VAL A 129 20.18 -1.54 1.95
N GLU A 130 20.06 -0.68 2.96
CA GLU A 130 19.33 -0.99 4.18
C GLU A 130 17.82 -0.85 3.97
N ILE A 131 17.06 -1.87 4.37
CA ILE A 131 15.60 -1.87 4.36
C ILE A 131 15.13 -1.82 5.82
N ASP A 132 14.54 -0.69 6.20
CA ASP A 132 13.98 -0.46 7.53
C ASP A 132 12.57 -1.05 7.61
N ALA A 133 12.42 -2.18 8.32
CA ALA A 133 11.14 -2.84 8.58
C ALA A 133 10.58 -2.52 10.00
N THR A 134 11.12 -1.51 10.68
CA THR A 134 10.71 -1.16 12.05
C THR A 134 9.42 -0.36 12.14
N ARG A 135 8.90 0.16 11.00
CA ARG A 135 7.78 1.10 10.93
C ARG A 135 6.44 0.46 10.52
N THR A 136 6.33 -0.86 10.61
CA THR A 136 5.14 -1.61 10.17
C THR A 136 3.83 -1.02 10.69
N GLU A 137 3.75 -0.72 12.00
CA GLU A 137 2.52 -0.19 12.62
C GLU A 137 2.11 1.20 12.09
N GLN A 138 3.07 2.02 11.63
CA GLN A 138 2.78 3.33 11.05
C GLN A 138 2.30 3.24 9.61
N MET A 139 2.62 2.15 8.91
CA MET A 139 2.36 1.95 7.48
C MET A 139 1.06 1.19 7.21
N ILE A 140 0.37 0.71 8.25
CA ILE A 140 -0.88 -0.07 8.15
C ILE A 140 -1.97 0.63 8.95
N PRO A 141 -3.11 1.04 8.32
CA PRO A 141 -4.17 1.77 9.02
C PRO A 141 -4.88 0.94 10.09
N ASP A 142 -4.85 -0.38 9.96
CA ASP A 142 -5.48 -1.37 10.82
C ASP A 142 -4.46 -2.23 11.58
N ALA A 143 -3.30 -1.65 11.91
CA ALA A 143 -2.26 -2.32 12.69
C ALA A 143 -2.76 -2.84 14.04
N VAL A 144 -2.27 -4.00 14.46
CA VAL A 144 -2.59 -4.59 15.76
C VAL A 144 -1.32 -4.54 16.65
N PRO A 145 -1.42 -4.12 17.92
CA PRO A 145 -2.63 -3.64 18.62
C PRO A 145 -3.08 -2.28 18.11
N ARG A 146 -4.40 -2.07 18.06
CA ARG A 146 -4.97 -0.76 17.70
C ARG A 146 -4.59 0.29 18.73
N VAL A 147 -4.18 1.43 18.24
CA VAL A 147 -3.53 2.46 19.05
C VAL A 147 -4.55 3.24 19.91
N SER A 148 -5.83 3.28 19.52
CA SER A 148 -6.81 4.04 20.30
C SER A 148 -8.23 3.51 20.22
N ARG A 149 -8.93 3.64 21.38
CA ARG A 149 -10.36 3.40 21.48
C ARG A 149 -11.18 4.32 20.57
N GLU A 150 -10.75 5.56 20.37
CA GLU A 150 -11.40 6.51 19.45
C GLU A 150 -11.44 5.96 18.01
N GLN A 151 -10.35 5.36 17.54
CA GLN A 151 -10.31 4.74 16.21
C GLN A 151 -11.34 3.63 16.07
N GLU A 152 -11.47 2.75 17.07
CA GLU A 152 -12.45 1.67 17.06
C GLU A 152 -13.90 2.18 17.08
N GLU A 153 -14.16 3.21 17.86
CA GLU A 153 -15.48 3.85 17.95
C GLU A 153 -15.88 4.50 16.62
N LEU A 154 -14.96 5.23 15.97
CA LEU A 154 -15.17 5.84 14.65
C LEU A 154 -15.40 4.78 13.57
N GLU A 155 -14.55 3.76 13.49
CA GLU A 155 -14.74 2.65 12.54
C GLU A 155 -16.11 2.00 12.73
N SER A 156 -16.48 1.71 13.98
CA SER A 156 -17.76 1.12 14.31
C SER A 156 -18.93 2.02 13.93
N ALA A 157 -18.81 3.34 14.13
CA ALA A 157 -19.83 4.31 13.74
C ALA A 157 -20.01 4.35 12.21
N VAL A 158 -18.90 4.42 11.46
CA VAL A 158 -18.95 4.40 9.98
C VAL A 158 -19.58 3.13 9.46
N LEU A 159 -19.17 1.96 9.99
CA LEU A 159 -19.68 0.67 9.54
C LEU A 159 -21.16 0.43 9.88
N ARG A 160 -21.69 1.13 10.90
CA ARG A 160 -23.12 1.13 11.24
C ARG A 160 -23.91 2.25 10.58
N SER A 161 -23.29 3.09 9.75
CA SER A 161 -24.01 4.14 9.05
C SER A 161 -25.03 3.56 8.06
N GLU A 162 -26.14 4.25 7.90
CA GLU A 162 -27.22 3.84 6.98
C GLU A 162 -26.72 3.57 5.56
N ALA A 163 -25.81 4.40 5.06
CA ALA A 163 -25.24 4.25 3.72
C ALA A 163 -24.46 2.95 3.55
N VAL A 164 -23.59 2.59 4.54
CA VAL A 164 -22.81 1.37 4.50
C VAL A 164 -23.71 0.14 4.66
N LEU A 165 -24.66 0.18 5.58
CA LEU A 165 -25.60 -0.93 5.80
C LEU A 165 -26.52 -1.17 4.59
N ARG A 166 -27.01 -0.10 3.94
CA ARG A 166 -27.80 -0.19 2.71
C ARG A 166 -26.99 -0.87 1.61
N HIS A 167 -25.79 -0.36 1.33
CA HIS A 167 -24.92 -0.98 0.31
C HIS A 167 -24.64 -2.45 0.64
N ALA A 168 -24.32 -2.78 1.90
CA ALA A 168 -24.09 -4.16 2.31
C ALA A 168 -25.29 -5.07 2.01
N SER A 169 -26.52 -4.59 2.28
CA SER A 169 -27.76 -5.32 1.97
C SER A 169 -27.96 -5.49 0.46
N GLU A 170 -27.67 -4.47 -0.34
CA GLU A 170 -27.81 -4.53 -1.80
C GLU A 170 -26.89 -5.55 -2.45
N VAL A 171 -25.67 -5.71 -1.93
CA VAL A 171 -24.66 -6.62 -2.50
C VAL A 171 -24.65 -8.01 -1.85
N GLU A 172 -25.41 -8.22 -0.77
CA GLU A 172 -25.43 -9.50 -0.02
C GLU A 172 -25.77 -10.72 -0.90
N PRO A 173 -26.76 -10.68 -1.83
CA PRO A 173 -27.04 -11.82 -2.71
C PRO A 173 -25.85 -12.20 -3.59
N LEU A 174 -25.03 -11.23 -4.02
CA LEU A 174 -23.81 -11.50 -4.79
C LEU A 174 -22.74 -12.16 -3.91
N ARG A 175 -22.60 -11.72 -2.67
CA ARG A 175 -21.65 -12.29 -1.70
C ARG A 175 -21.93 -13.77 -1.44
N GLN A 176 -23.19 -14.11 -1.26
CA GLN A 176 -23.64 -15.48 -1.09
C GLN A 176 -23.35 -16.32 -2.35
N ARG A 177 -23.80 -15.84 -3.53
CA ARG A 177 -23.57 -16.51 -4.80
C ARG A 177 -22.10 -16.82 -5.05
N TYR A 178 -21.20 -15.84 -4.84
CA TYR A 178 -19.76 -16.04 -5.10
C TYR A 178 -19.16 -17.07 -4.14
N SER A 179 -19.55 -17.01 -2.88
CA SER A 179 -19.11 -17.99 -1.89
C SER A 179 -19.58 -19.40 -2.21
N GLU A 180 -20.85 -19.55 -2.63
CA GLU A 180 -21.42 -20.83 -3.04
C GLU A 180 -20.71 -21.42 -4.26
N VAL A 181 -20.46 -20.64 -5.31
CA VAL A 181 -19.74 -21.11 -6.51
C VAL A 181 -18.33 -21.58 -6.15
N LEU A 182 -17.59 -20.81 -5.34
CA LEU A 182 -16.24 -21.20 -4.91
C LEU A 182 -16.24 -22.48 -4.07
N LEU A 183 -17.30 -22.72 -3.29
CA LEU A 183 -17.48 -23.95 -2.50
C LEU A 183 -17.84 -25.15 -3.37
N GLN A 184 -18.87 -25.00 -4.21
CA GLN A 184 -19.41 -26.09 -5.04
C GLN A 184 -18.39 -26.62 -6.04
N GLU A 185 -17.55 -25.76 -6.60
CA GLU A 185 -16.49 -26.15 -7.51
C GLU A 185 -15.20 -26.61 -6.78
N GLY A 186 -15.25 -26.74 -5.45
CA GLY A 186 -14.10 -27.22 -4.65
C GLY A 186 -12.87 -26.32 -4.72
N THR A 187 -13.05 -25.03 -5.02
CA THR A 187 -11.95 -24.06 -5.14
C THR A 187 -11.37 -23.68 -3.79
N LEU A 188 -12.21 -23.60 -2.76
CA LEU A 188 -11.79 -23.23 -1.40
C LEU A 188 -11.34 -24.45 -0.61
N ASP A 189 -10.26 -24.28 0.17
CA ASP A 189 -9.93 -25.23 1.23
C ASP A 189 -10.96 -25.09 2.35
N PRO A 190 -11.50 -26.21 2.91
CA PRO A 190 -12.44 -26.16 4.03
C PRO A 190 -11.90 -25.42 5.27
N SER A 191 -10.59 -25.34 5.45
CA SER A 191 -9.95 -24.56 6.52
C SER A 191 -10.11 -23.04 6.33
N ALA A 192 -10.39 -22.57 5.12
CA ALA A 192 -10.61 -21.15 4.82
C ALA A 192 -11.72 -20.53 5.66
N PHE A 193 -12.72 -21.30 6.04
CA PHE A 193 -13.84 -20.87 6.88
C PHE A 193 -13.49 -20.87 8.37
N LYS A 194 -12.63 -21.78 8.83
CA LYS A 194 -12.18 -21.85 10.23
C LYS A 194 -11.29 -20.66 10.61
N MET A 195 -10.57 -20.10 9.66
CA MET A 195 -9.76 -18.88 9.86
C MET A 195 -10.60 -17.59 9.84
N ALA A 196 -11.91 -17.68 9.58
CA ALA A 196 -12.84 -16.55 9.59
C ALA A 196 -13.21 -16.03 10.99
N GLY A 197 -12.61 -16.55 12.04
CA GLY A 197 -12.79 -16.04 13.39
C GLY A 197 -12.15 -14.68 13.57
N VAL A 198 -12.87 -13.65 13.35
CA VAL A 198 -12.98 -12.29 13.90
C VAL A 198 -13.62 -11.38 12.86
N GLY A 199 -14.87 -11.02 13.07
CA GLY A 199 -15.59 -9.97 12.35
C GLY A 199 -16.76 -10.49 11.52
N ALA A 200 -17.94 -10.54 12.15
CA ALA A 200 -19.27 -10.56 11.54
C ALA A 200 -19.40 -11.42 10.26
N GLY A 201 -19.11 -12.70 10.36
CA GLY A 201 -19.64 -13.71 9.45
C GLY A 201 -20.99 -14.18 10.00
N ASP A 202 -21.84 -14.66 9.12
CA ASP A 202 -23.03 -15.38 9.51
C ASP A 202 -22.66 -16.55 10.47
N GLU A 203 -23.57 -16.91 11.37
CA GLU A 203 -23.39 -17.98 12.36
C GLU A 203 -23.00 -19.34 11.73
N ALA A 204 -23.19 -19.52 10.43
CA ALA A 204 -22.90 -20.75 9.68
C ALA A 204 -21.46 -20.82 9.14
N GLY A 205 -20.68 -19.71 9.08
CA GLY A 205 -19.28 -19.71 8.65
C GLY A 205 -19.04 -20.12 7.19
N THR A 206 -20.05 -20.08 6.34
CA THR A 206 -19.99 -20.56 4.94
C THR A 206 -19.84 -19.43 3.90
N VAL A 207 -19.95 -18.16 4.31
CA VAL A 207 -19.89 -17.02 3.41
C VAL A 207 -18.65 -16.17 3.69
N LEU A 208 -17.85 -15.92 2.66
CA LEU A 208 -16.63 -15.11 2.78
C LEU A 208 -16.95 -13.62 2.87
N SER A 209 -16.12 -12.86 3.60
CA SER A 209 -16.18 -11.41 3.59
C SER A 209 -15.82 -10.84 2.21
N TRP A 210 -16.29 -9.62 1.90
CA TRP A 210 -15.97 -8.95 0.63
C TRP A 210 -14.47 -8.81 0.37
N ASN A 211 -13.68 -8.55 1.40
CA ASN A 211 -12.22 -8.45 1.26
C ASN A 211 -11.62 -9.79 0.82
N LYS A 212 -12.08 -10.91 1.41
CA LYS A 212 -11.63 -12.25 1.03
C LYS A 212 -12.11 -12.62 -0.37
N LEU A 213 -13.37 -12.37 -0.71
CA LEU A 213 -13.91 -12.63 -2.04
C LEU A 213 -13.17 -11.84 -3.12
N ALA A 214 -13.02 -10.52 -2.94
CA ALA A 214 -12.29 -9.68 -3.87
C ALA A 214 -10.86 -10.15 -4.08
N GLU A 215 -10.20 -10.58 -3.02
CA GLU A 215 -8.84 -11.07 -3.02
C GLU A 215 -8.74 -12.41 -3.76
N VAL A 216 -9.56 -13.39 -3.39
CA VAL A 216 -9.58 -14.72 -4.02
C VAL A 216 -9.90 -14.62 -5.51
N LEU A 217 -10.95 -13.90 -5.86
CA LEU A 217 -11.39 -13.78 -7.26
C LEU A 217 -10.34 -13.07 -8.12
N LYS A 218 -9.67 -12.03 -7.61
CA LYS A 218 -8.55 -11.40 -8.32
C LYS A 218 -7.37 -12.34 -8.53
N CYS A 219 -7.01 -13.12 -7.52
CA CYS A 219 -5.95 -14.11 -7.66
C CYS A 219 -6.33 -15.17 -8.70
N LEU A 220 -7.54 -15.73 -8.63
CA LEU A 220 -8.02 -16.71 -9.60
C LEU A 220 -8.06 -16.16 -11.02
N GLN A 221 -8.56 -14.93 -11.21
CA GLN A 221 -8.59 -14.25 -12.51
C GLN A 221 -7.16 -14.08 -13.06
N ALA A 222 -6.23 -13.61 -12.25
CA ALA A 222 -4.86 -13.34 -12.66
C ALA A 222 -4.13 -14.58 -13.19
N TYR A 223 -4.55 -15.78 -12.74
CA TYR A 223 -4.01 -17.07 -13.14
C TYR A 223 -4.91 -17.87 -14.09
N GLY A 224 -5.98 -17.27 -14.61
CA GLY A 224 -6.91 -17.93 -15.52
C GLY A 224 -7.65 -19.11 -14.90
N ARG A 225 -7.90 -19.06 -13.58
CA ARG A 225 -8.51 -20.16 -12.80
C ARG A 225 -9.85 -19.77 -12.18
N LEU A 226 -10.51 -18.75 -12.74
CA LEU A 226 -11.89 -18.44 -12.31
C LEU A 226 -12.78 -19.65 -12.56
N PRO A 227 -13.62 -20.04 -11.58
CA PRO A 227 -14.68 -21.04 -11.76
C PRO A 227 -15.60 -20.69 -12.94
N ALA A 228 -16.14 -21.70 -13.63
CA ALA A 228 -16.99 -21.52 -14.81
C ALA A 228 -18.25 -20.68 -14.53
N GLY A 229 -18.73 -20.69 -13.28
CA GLY A 229 -19.88 -19.90 -12.82
C GLY A 229 -19.58 -18.41 -12.55
N LEU A 230 -18.32 -17.94 -12.74
CA LEU A 230 -17.89 -16.57 -12.44
C LEU A 230 -17.21 -15.94 -13.66
N SER A 231 -17.36 -14.60 -13.78
CA SER A 231 -16.87 -13.80 -14.88
C SER A 231 -15.94 -12.68 -14.39
N ASP A 232 -15.25 -12.01 -15.33
CA ASP A 232 -14.46 -10.80 -15.04
C ASP A 232 -15.31 -9.67 -14.44
N ASP A 233 -16.58 -9.59 -14.79
CA ASP A 233 -17.49 -8.61 -14.20
C ASP A 233 -17.82 -8.94 -12.74
N ASP A 234 -17.92 -10.21 -12.37
CA ASP A 234 -18.07 -10.64 -10.98
C ASP A 234 -16.82 -10.24 -10.15
N VAL A 235 -15.62 -10.35 -10.72
CA VAL A 235 -14.37 -9.89 -10.07
C VAL A 235 -14.38 -8.38 -9.86
N LYS A 236 -14.85 -7.59 -10.83
CA LYS A 236 -15.01 -6.14 -10.70
C LYS A 236 -16.03 -5.78 -9.62
N GLN A 237 -17.18 -6.45 -9.58
CA GLN A 237 -18.22 -6.22 -8.58
C GLN A 237 -17.72 -6.56 -7.16
N ALA A 238 -17.06 -7.71 -6.98
CA ALA A 238 -16.48 -8.09 -5.69
C ALA A 238 -15.41 -7.07 -5.24
N SER A 239 -14.57 -6.60 -6.17
CA SER A 239 -13.56 -5.59 -5.91
C SER A 239 -14.17 -4.24 -5.53
N GLY A 240 -15.25 -3.84 -6.19
CA GLY A 240 -16.01 -2.62 -5.89
C GLY A 240 -16.65 -2.68 -4.50
N ALA A 241 -17.27 -3.80 -4.15
CA ALA A 241 -17.86 -3.99 -2.82
C ALA A 241 -16.82 -3.97 -1.70
N GLY A 242 -15.65 -4.61 -1.91
CA GLY A 242 -14.53 -4.52 -0.99
C GLY A 242 -13.98 -3.10 -0.85
N ALA A 243 -13.78 -2.39 -1.97
CA ALA A 243 -13.30 -1.01 -1.98
C ALA A 243 -14.29 -0.03 -1.30
N HIS A 244 -15.61 -0.27 -1.43
CA HIS A 244 -16.64 0.57 -0.81
C HIS A 244 -16.46 0.69 0.70
N ARG A 245 -16.21 -0.42 1.39
CA ARG A 245 -15.96 -0.43 2.84
C ARG A 245 -14.75 0.45 3.20
N TRP A 246 -13.61 0.24 2.54
CA TRP A 246 -12.39 1.01 2.77
C TRP A 246 -12.58 2.49 2.45
N THR A 247 -13.25 2.80 1.35
CA THR A 247 -13.56 4.18 0.96
C THR A 247 -14.46 4.84 2.01
N ALA A 248 -15.46 4.13 2.54
CA ALA A 248 -16.33 4.67 3.59
C ALA A 248 -15.54 4.99 4.87
N LEU A 249 -14.68 4.05 5.32
CA LEU A 249 -13.85 4.26 6.50
C LEU A 249 -12.90 5.45 6.32
N MET A 250 -12.19 5.49 5.21
CA MET A 250 -11.17 6.50 4.95
C MET A 250 -11.74 7.88 4.58
N ARG A 251 -13.03 8.01 4.25
CA ARG A 251 -13.73 9.29 4.12
C ARG A 251 -13.99 9.98 5.45
N GLU A 252 -13.97 9.23 6.56
CA GLU A 252 -13.99 9.84 7.89
C GLU A 252 -12.60 10.43 8.19
N ARG A 253 -12.52 11.78 8.10
CA ARG A 253 -11.25 12.52 8.17
C ARG A 253 -10.47 12.19 9.44
N ARG A 254 -11.16 12.16 10.59
CA ARG A 254 -10.53 11.90 11.88
C ARG A 254 -9.98 10.47 11.93
N LEU A 255 -10.71 9.51 11.38
CA LEU A 255 -10.26 8.13 11.28
C LEU A 255 -9.02 8.00 10.37
N ALA A 256 -9.01 8.67 9.22
CA ALA A 256 -7.85 8.67 8.32
C ALA A 256 -6.60 9.28 8.99
N GLN A 257 -6.78 10.36 9.76
CA GLN A 257 -5.70 11.00 10.53
C GLN A 257 -5.14 10.06 11.60
N LEU A 258 -6.01 9.41 12.38
CA LEU A 258 -5.59 8.44 13.42
C LEU A 258 -4.86 7.23 12.81
N ALA A 259 -5.38 6.73 11.69
CA ALA A 259 -4.87 5.54 11.02
C ALA A 259 -3.51 5.78 10.32
N MET A 260 -3.35 6.91 9.63
CA MET A 260 -2.20 7.14 8.73
C MET A 260 -1.48 8.46 8.96
N GLY A 261 -1.91 9.28 9.91
CA GLY A 261 -1.31 10.60 10.18
C GLY A 261 0.19 10.51 10.49
N ARG A 262 0.64 9.50 11.24
CA ARG A 262 2.06 9.29 11.56
C ARG A 262 2.92 9.02 10.31
N MET A 263 2.42 8.21 9.39
CA MET A 263 3.12 7.96 8.12
C MET A 263 3.13 9.21 7.23
N ALA A 264 1.99 9.89 7.12
CA ALA A 264 1.87 11.14 6.36
C ALA A 264 2.81 12.22 6.91
N SER A 265 2.89 12.38 8.25
CA SER A 265 3.85 13.28 8.90
C SER A 265 5.30 12.90 8.59
N SER A 266 5.64 11.61 8.58
CA SER A 266 6.99 11.15 8.20
C SER A 266 7.33 11.50 6.74
N ILE A 267 6.36 11.35 5.82
CA ILE A 267 6.52 11.74 4.41
C ILE A 267 6.77 13.25 4.30
N VAL A 268 5.99 14.07 5.00
CA VAL A 268 6.16 15.54 5.01
C VAL A 268 7.48 15.94 5.66
N ALA A 269 7.88 15.31 6.77
CA ALA A 269 9.13 15.59 7.46
C ALA A 269 10.35 15.28 6.55
N SER A 270 10.33 14.18 5.82
CA SER A 270 11.37 13.83 4.84
C SER A 270 11.46 14.88 3.72
N ALA A 271 10.31 15.32 3.18
CA ALA A 271 10.29 16.39 2.17
C ALA A 271 10.82 17.73 2.71
N ARG A 272 10.49 18.07 3.97
CA ARG A 272 11.01 19.28 4.62
C ARG A 272 12.51 19.23 4.84
N ALA A 273 13.02 18.08 5.29
CA ALA A 273 14.48 17.89 5.41
C ALA A 273 15.16 18.12 4.08
N ALA A 274 14.65 17.55 2.98
CA ALA A 274 15.19 17.74 1.64
C ALA A 274 15.05 19.19 1.12
N ALA A 275 14.05 19.96 1.56
CA ALA A 275 13.90 21.38 1.20
C ALA A 275 14.92 22.28 1.91
N LEU A 276 15.35 21.91 3.12
CA LEU A 276 16.29 22.67 3.95
C LEU A 276 17.77 22.32 3.67
N ASP A 277 17.99 21.23 2.93
CA ASP A 277 19.32 20.68 2.72
C ASP A 277 20.05 21.30 1.54
N ASP A 278 21.35 21.45 1.66
CA ASP A 278 22.26 22.00 0.65
C ASP A 278 22.71 20.96 -0.40
N GLY A 279 22.16 19.75 -0.38
CA GLY A 279 22.40 18.68 -1.34
C GLY A 279 22.87 17.34 -0.75
N SER A 280 22.90 17.21 0.58
CA SER A 280 23.27 15.95 1.29
C SER A 280 22.07 15.07 1.62
N ALA A 281 20.82 15.57 1.48
CA ALA A 281 19.61 14.81 1.82
C ALA A 281 19.36 13.65 0.86
N GLU A 282 18.66 12.66 1.39
CA GLU A 282 18.15 11.52 0.63
C GLU A 282 17.32 12.00 -0.58
N ARG A 283 17.69 11.55 -1.76
CA ARG A 283 17.01 11.94 -2.99
C ARG A 283 15.76 11.11 -3.24
N LEU A 284 15.83 9.81 -2.89
CA LEU A 284 14.78 8.84 -3.13
C LEU A 284 14.43 8.10 -1.83
N VAL A 285 13.15 8.07 -1.47
CA VAL A 285 12.62 7.24 -0.40
C VAL A 285 11.59 6.27 -0.94
N LEU A 286 11.77 4.98 -0.68
CA LEU A 286 10.84 3.92 -1.05
C LEU A 286 10.08 3.46 0.19
N TRP A 287 8.75 3.30 0.08
CA TRP A 287 7.87 2.79 1.11
C TRP A 287 7.12 1.58 0.56
N SER A 288 7.51 0.38 0.99
CA SER A 288 6.87 -0.86 0.55
C SER A 288 5.77 -1.29 1.51
N GLY A 289 4.52 -1.23 1.05
CA GLY A 289 3.35 -1.49 1.88
C GLY A 289 2.26 -2.28 1.15
N HIS A 290 1.03 -1.94 1.50
CA HIS A 290 -0.18 -2.65 1.12
C HIS A 290 -1.16 -1.73 0.37
N ASP A 291 -2.25 -2.31 -0.10
CA ASP A 291 -3.40 -1.54 -0.62
C ASP A 291 -4.00 -0.64 0.46
N SER A 292 -4.11 -1.11 1.70
CA SER A 292 -4.58 -0.33 2.85
C SER A 292 -3.67 0.87 3.15
N THR A 293 -2.36 0.74 2.98
CA THR A 293 -1.40 1.84 3.07
C THR A 293 -1.73 2.95 2.07
N LEU A 294 -1.97 2.56 0.80
CA LEU A 294 -2.33 3.52 -0.26
C LEU A 294 -3.67 4.18 0.02
N PHE A 295 -4.73 3.40 0.35
CA PHE A 295 -6.03 3.95 0.71
C PHE A 295 -5.94 4.99 1.82
N GLY A 296 -5.20 4.67 2.89
CA GLY A 296 -5.06 5.57 4.02
C GLY A 296 -4.31 6.85 3.68
N LEU A 297 -3.23 6.77 2.87
CA LEU A 297 -2.49 7.96 2.42
C LEU A 297 -3.30 8.82 1.46
N LEU A 298 -4.04 8.21 0.52
CA LEU A 298 -4.95 8.95 -0.35
C LEU A 298 -5.97 9.74 0.45
N ALA A 299 -6.46 9.18 1.55
CA ALA A 299 -7.43 9.81 2.42
C ALA A 299 -6.84 10.92 3.29
N VAL A 300 -5.71 10.67 3.99
CA VAL A 300 -5.12 11.65 4.92
C VAL A 300 -4.57 12.88 4.19
N PHE A 301 -4.07 12.72 2.96
CA PHE A 301 -3.71 13.82 2.08
C PHE A 301 -4.90 14.41 1.28
N GLU A 302 -6.10 13.88 1.48
CA GLU A 302 -7.32 14.32 0.79
C GLU A 302 -7.13 14.35 -0.75
N LEU A 303 -6.57 13.27 -1.33
CA LEU A 303 -6.32 13.16 -2.76
C LEU A 303 -7.56 12.68 -3.53
N ASP A 304 -7.82 13.28 -4.70
CA ASP A 304 -8.95 12.99 -5.58
C ASP A 304 -8.81 11.69 -6.39
N ALA A 305 -8.31 10.64 -5.74
CA ALA A 305 -8.14 9.35 -6.38
C ALA A 305 -9.47 8.63 -6.65
N PRO A 306 -9.56 7.83 -7.73
CA PRO A 306 -10.72 6.97 -7.97
C PRO A 306 -11.00 6.06 -6.77
N ALA A 307 -12.28 5.89 -6.43
CA ALA A 307 -12.74 4.96 -5.41
C ALA A 307 -12.64 3.50 -5.92
N ALA A 308 -11.43 3.06 -6.20
CA ALA A 308 -11.14 1.74 -6.74
C ALA A 308 -10.03 1.06 -5.91
N TRP A 309 -10.08 -0.25 -5.85
CA TRP A 309 -9.04 -1.02 -5.16
C TRP A 309 -7.70 -0.87 -5.88
N PRO A 310 -6.63 -0.35 -5.24
CA PRO A 310 -5.33 -0.20 -5.87
C PRO A 310 -4.81 -1.56 -6.36
N PRO A 311 -4.52 -1.75 -7.65
CA PRO A 311 -3.93 -2.98 -8.17
C PRO A 311 -2.61 -3.36 -7.50
N TYR A 312 -2.18 -4.61 -7.61
CA TYR A 312 -0.84 -5.03 -7.22
C TYR A 312 0.21 -4.17 -7.92
N GLY A 313 1.27 -3.82 -7.22
CA GLY A 313 2.34 -2.98 -7.74
C GLY A 313 1.98 -1.51 -7.96
N SER A 314 0.78 -1.05 -7.52
CA SER A 314 0.42 0.39 -7.56
C SER A 314 1.43 1.23 -6.83
N GLN A 315 1.73 2.42 -7.38
CA GLN A 315 2.70 3.36 -6.86
C GLN A 315 2.08 4.75 -6.70
N LEU A 316 2.13 5.29 -5.50
CA LEU A 316 1.85 6.69 -5.19
C LEU A 316 3.21 7.42 -5.13
N HIS A 317 3.41 8.37 -6.04
CA HIS A 317 4.59 9.23 -6.04
C HIS A 317 4.27 10.53 -5.30
N VAL A 318 5.18 10.95 -4.42
CA VAL A 318 5.18 12.24 -3.74
C VAL A 318 6.49 12.95 -4.13
N GLU A 319 6.37 13.96 -4.96
CA GLU A 319 7.50 14.71 -5.52
C GLU A 319 7.61 16.06 -4.81
N LEU A 320 8.78 16.37 -4.26
CA LEU A 320 9.10 17.71 -3.80
C LEU A 320 9.67 18.53 -4.95
N LEU A 321 9.00 19.60 -5.30
CA LEU A 321 9.33 20.50 -6.38
C LEU A 321 9.75 21.87 -5.83
N GLU A 322 10.88 22.41 -6.32
CA GLU A 322 11.37 23.76 -6.02
C GLU A 322 11.08 24.71 -7.18
N GLU A 323 10.70 25.94 -6.91
CA GLU A 323 10.62 26.98 -7.92
C GLU A 323 12.03 27.31 -8.47
N LYS A 324 12.18 27.38 -9.81
CA LYS A 324 13.48 27.65 -10.46
C LYS A 324 13.99 29.07 -10.20
N VAL A 325 13.08 30.02 -9.99
CA VAL A 325 13.40 31.44 -9.84
C VAL A 325 12.72 31.97 -8.58
N GLY A 326 13.53 32.45 -7.66
CA GLY A 326 13.11 33.27 -6.52
C GLY A 326 13.68 34.67 -6.69
N THR A 327 13.16 35.63 -5.96
CA THR A 327 13.72 36.99 -5.84
C THR A 327 14.10 37.23 -4.38
N GLU A 328 14.92 38.26 -4.09
CA GLU A 328 15.23 38.63 -2.70
C GLU A 328 13.98 38.95 -1.90
N ALA A 329 12.93 39.48 -2.55
CA ALA A 329 11.65 39.80 -1.93
C ALA A 329 10.69 38.58 -1.79
N ARG A 330 10.93 37.48 -2.52
CA ARG A 330 10.14 36.25 -2.50
C ARG A 330 11.07 35.03 -2.57
N PRO A 331 11.32 34.37 -1.45
CA PRO A 331 12.08 33.10 -1.41
C PRO A 331 11.46 32.08 -2.38
N ARG A 332 12.26 31.14 -2.84
CA ARG A 332 11.79 30.03 -3.67
C ARG A 332 10.76 29.20 -2.90
N GLY A 333 9.62 28.94 -3.54
CA GLY A 333 8.60 28.08 -2.98
C GLY A 333 8.92 26.61 -3.17
N PHE A 334 8.50 25.79 -2.21
CA PHE A 334 8.53 24.33 -2.28
C PHE A 334 7.12 23.75 -2.27
N TYR A 335 6.89 22.75 -3.10
CA TYR A 335 5.56 22.19 -3.32
C TYR A 335 5.62 20.68 -3.42
N LEU A 336 4.58 20.00 -2.92
CA LEU A 336 4.34 18.58 -3.12
C LEU A 336 3.42 18.37 -4.31
N ARG A 337 3.79 17.44 -5.20
CA ARG A 337 2.97 16.92 -6.28
C ARG A 337 2.72 15.43 -6.05
N PHE A 338 1.46 15.02 -6.24
CA PHE A 338 1.03 13.64 -6.04
C PHE A 338 0.62 13.02 -7.38
N SER A 339 0.99 11.77 -7.59
CA SER A 339 0.47 10.96 -8.70
C SER A 339 0.32 9.49 -8.30
N LEU A 340 -0.74 8.84 -8.78
CA LEU A 340 -0.99 7.42 -8.57
C LEU A 340 -0.92 6.69 -9.91
N ASN A 341 -0.02 5.71 -10.04
CA ASN A 341 0.20 4.94 -11.27
C ASN A 341 0.44 5.83 -12.52
N GLY A 342 1.07 6.98 -12.34
CA GLY A 342 1.34 7.96 -13.40
C GLY A 342 0.25 9.01 -13.61
N GLU A 343 -0.94 8.84 -13.03
CA GLU A 343 -2.03 9.83 -13.09
C GLU A 343 -1.85 10.87 -12.00
N SER A 344 -1.83 12.15 -12.37
CA SER A 344 -1.71 13.26 -11.42
C SER A 344 -2.96 13.37 -10.54
N LEU A 345 -2.76 13.54 -9.24
CA LEU A 345 -3.83 13.70 -8.27
C LEU A 345 -3.87 15.14 -7.74
N ARG A 346 -5.08 15.65 -7.53
CA ARG A 346 -5.31 16.91 -6.83
C ARG A 346 -5.48 16.64 -5.33
N CYS A 347 -4.83 17.47 -4.53
CA CYS A 347 -5.00 17.45 -3.08
C CYS A 347 -6.07 18.48 -2.69
N ALA A 348 -7.10 18.08 -1.94
CA ALA A 348 -8.15 19.01 -1.49
C ALA A 348 -7.67 20.00 -0.41
N LEU A 349 -6.51 19.75 0.20
CA LEU A 349 -5.84 20.73 1.07
C LEU A 349 -5.32 21.96 0.30
N VAL A 350 -5.29 21.89 -1.04
CA VAL A 350 -4.99 23.03 -1.93
C VAL A 350 -6.26 23.80 -2.20
N ASP A 351 -6.17 25.15 -2.17
CA ASP A 351 -7.27 26.02 -2.58
C ASP A 351 -7.82 25.57 -3.95
N ALA A 352 -9.15 25.39 -4.03
CA ALA A 352 -9.82 24.96 -5.26
C ALA A 352 -9.58 25.93 -6.44
N ALA A 353 -9.32 27.21 -6.15
CA ALA A 353 -8.98 28.23 -7.13
C ALA A 353 -7.50 28.22 -7.55
N ALA A 354 -6.63 27.41 -6.89
CA ALA A 354 -5.22 27.35 -7.25
C ALA A 354 -5.04 26.85 -8.69
N PRO A 355 -4.18 27.50 -9.49
CA PRO A 355 -3.99 27.17 -10.90
C PRO A 355 -3.26 25.84 -11.11
N THR A 356 -2.66 25.29 -10.06
CA THR A 356 -1.88 24.04 -10.10
C THR A 356 -2.34 23.10 -8.98
N PRO A 357 -2.28 21.75 -9.17
CA PRO A 357 -2.62 20.77 -8.14
C PRO A 357 -1.47 20.59 -7.13
N LEU A 358 -0.64 21.62 -6.90
CA LEU A 358 0.53 21.54 -6.04
C LEU A 358 0.19 21.99 -4.63
N LEU A 359 0.48 21.14 -3.64
CA LEU A 359 0.35 21.46 -2.23
C LEU A 359 1.62 22.19 -1.75
N ALA A 360 1.48 23.44 -1.27
CA ALA A 360 2.61 24.15 -0.67
C ALA A 360 3.18 23.35 0.52
N LEU A 361 4.51 23.23 0.60
CA LEU A 361 5.18 22.44 1.63
C LEU A 361 4.85 22.96 3.04
N ASP A 362 4.70 24.28 3.22
CA ASP A 362 4.30 24.87 4.51
C ASP A 362 2.88 24.47 4.91
N ALA A 363 1.93 24.39 3.96
CA ALA A 363 0.58 23.92 4.22
C ALA A 363 0.58 22.42 4.61
N ALA A 364 1.38 21.60 3.91
CA ALA A 364 1.59 20.20 4.28
C ALA A 364 2.20 20.06 5.68
N ALA A 365 3.14 20.93 6.04
CA ALA A 365 3.78 20.93 7.36
C ALA A 365 2.80 21.30 8.49
N HIS A 366 1.89 22.25 8.27
CA HIS A 366 0.81 22.55 9.23
C HIS A 366 -0.12 21.35 9.41
N ALA A 367 -0.56 20.73 8.32
CA ALA A 367 -1.38 19.51 8.37
C ALA A 367 -0.67 18.38 9.14
N ALA A 368 0.64 18.20 8.92
CA ALA A 368 1.43 17.19 9.62
C ALA A 368 1.45 17.40 11.14
N ILE A 369 1.56 18.64 11.61
CA ILE A 369 1.45 18.98 13.05
C ILE A 369 0.07 18.60 13.60
N GLU A 370 -1.00 18.91 12.88
CA GLU A 370 -2.36 18.52 13.26
C GLU A 370 -2.51 16.99 13.36
N TRP A 371 -1.96 16.25 12.40
CA TRP A 371 -2.00 14.78 12.41
C TRP A 371 -1.24 14.18 13.60
N GLU A 372 -0.05 14.70 13.92
CA GLU A 372 0.74 14.26 15.07
C GLU A 372 0.02 14.55 16.38
N GLN A 373 -0.56 15.73 16.54
CA GLN A 373 -1.37 16.09 17.71
C GLN A 373 -2.59 15.18 17.84
N THR A 374 -3.27 14.89 16.72
CA THR A 374 -4.39 13.95 16.66
C THR A 374 -3.98 12.57 17.17
N CYS A 375 -2.87 12.02 16.65
CA CYS A 375 -2.38 10.73 17.07
C CYS A 375 -1.88 10.68 18.52
N ALA A 376 -1.31 11.79 19.03
CA ALA A 376 -0.83 11.87 20.40
C ALA A 376 -1.97 11.98 21.41
N ALA A 377 -3.06 12.68 21.07
CA ALA A 377 -4.22 12.84 21.94
C ALA A 377 -5.08 11.57 22.09
N ALA A 378 -4.90 10.59 21.19
CA ALA A 378 -5.67 9.35 21.15
C ALA A 378 -5.01 8.18 21.92
N VAL A 379 -3.79 8.39 22.44
CA VAL A 379 -3.04 7.45 23.31
C VAL A 379 -3.39 7.74 24.75
#